data_c321916cd1a1a736de31918d0db8b754
#
_entry.id   c321916cd1a1a736de31918d0db8b754
#
_cell.length_a   1.000
_cell.length_b   1.000
_cell.length_c   1.000
_cell.angle_alpha   90.00
_cell.angle_beta   90.00
_cell.angle_gamma   90.00
#
_symmetry.space_group_name_H-M   'P 1'
#
loop_
_entity.id
_entity.type
_entity.pdbx_description
1 polymer ?
#
loop_
_entity_poly.entity_id
_entity_poly.type
_entity_poly.pdbx_seq_one_letter_code
_entity_poly.pdbx_strand_id
1 'polypeptide(L)'
;MTPPVDPNEVLMTGENSFIRLSPDGGKTLSDRFSHWRVLWCPDGAGHALYVDSTLLGGQTRIYSDNPAVARWLQKTIETILYQKFADTTLPIVQAQFTRGGSPPHPVTETIVGGGDRIVMTWSDTITPFILNAPPGFQNRPIGVFSTFFPARTARVELNGKVPDGKVWPEMRGDRQSSSACLAWSESWVKPRG
;
A
#
# COMPACT_ATOMS: atom_id res chain seq x y z
N MET A 1 -13.80 -0.04 28.04
CA MET A 1 -12.91 -0.40 26.92
C MET A 1 -12.77 0.86 26.08
N THR A 2 -11.60 1.46 26.01
CA THR A 2 -11.37 2.66 25.18
C THR A 2 -11.51 2.25 23.71
N PRO A 3 -12.23 2.99 22.86
CA PRO A 3 -12.32 2.67 21.45
C PRO A 3 -10.91 2.66 20.84
N PRO A 4 -10.64 1.79 19.86
CA PRO A 4 -9.31 1.67 19.25
C PRO A 4 -8.88 2.93 18.50
N VAL A 5 -9.82 3.79 18.11
CA VAL A 5 -9.60 5.04 17.38
C VAL A 5 -10.48 6.14 17.97
N ASP A 6 -9.86 7.28 18.33
CA ASP A 6 -10.59 8.52 18.57
C ASP A 6 -10.82 9.22 17.23
N PRO A 7 -12.06 9.49 16.82
CA PRO A 7 -12.36 10.18 15.57
C PRO A 7 -11.66 11.54 15.42
N ASN A 8 -11.38 12.23 16.52
CA ASN A 8 -10.69 13.53 16.50
C ASN A 8 -9.18 13.40 16.22
N GLU A 9 -8.63 12.19 16.34
CA GLU A 9 -7.23 11.89 16.11
C GLU A 9 -6.99 11.24 14.75
N VAL A 10 -8.03 11.04 13.94
CA VAL A 10 -7.89 10.44 12.62
C VAL A 10 -7.12 11.38 11.68
N LEU A 11 -6.08 10.84 11.07
CA LEU A 11 -5.31 11.49 10.00
C LEU A 11 -5.88 11.18 8.63
N MET A 12 -6.31 9.95 8.43
CA MET A 12 -6.80 9.46 7.13
C MET A 12 -7.65 8.21 7.33
N THR A 13 -8.64 8.04 6.49
CA THR A 13 -9.36 6.77 6.31
C THR A 13 -9.28 6.30 4.87
N GLY A 14 -9.19 4.99 4.68
CA GLY A 14 -9.10 4.42 3.34
C GLY A 14 -8.57 2.98 3.34
N GLU A 15 -7.68 2.71 2.42
CA GLU A 15 -7.09 1.40 2.17
C GLU A 15 -5.64 1.57 1.71
N ASN A 16 -4.73 0.70 2.21
CA ASN A 16 -3.36 0.60 1.69
C ASN A 16 -3.05 -0.84 1.29
N SER A 17 -3.33 -1.20 0.06
CA SER A 17 -2.98 -2.52 -0.48
C SER A 17 -1.59 -2.49 -1.08
N PHE A 18 -0.78 -3.50 -0.81
CA PHE A 18 0.62 -3.50 -1.23
C PHE A 18 1.09 -4.85 -1.77
N ILE A 19 2.11 -4.80 -2.62
CA ILE A 19 2.89 -5.96 -3.07
C ILE A 19 4.37 -5.59 -2.96
N ARG A 20 5.12 -6.44 -2.28
CA ARG A 20 6.58 -6.40 -2.20
C ARG A 20 7.12 -7.70 -2.76
N LEU A 21 8.11 -7.61 -3.64
CA LEU A 21 8.70 -8.75 -4.32
C LEU A 21 10.17 -8.90 -3.96
N SER A 22 10.63 -10.13 -3.95
CA SER A 22 12.01 -10.50 -3.61
C SER A 22 12.44 -11.71 -4.43
N PRO A 23 13.69 -11.74 -4.95
CA PRO A 23 14.23 -12.92 -5.63
C PRO A 23 14.67 -14.01 -4.66
N ASP A 24 14.83 -13.71 -3.36
CA ASP A 24 15.52 -14.54 -2.37
C ASP A 24 14.72 -14.71 -1.07
N GLY A 25 13.39 -14.64 -1.15
CA GLY A 25 12.50 -14.89 -0.02
C GLY A 25 12.49 -13.80 1.04
N GLY A 26 12.69 -12.55 0.64
CA GLY A 26 12.57 -11.37 1.49
C GLY A 26 13.89 -10.84 2.05
N LYS A 27 15.04 -11.44 1.70
CA LYS A 27 16.37 -10.91 2.09
C LYS A 27 16.70 -9.63 1.32
N THR A 28 16.36 -9.62 0.02
CA THR A 28 16.54 -8.46 -0.85
C THR A 28 15.17 -8.02 -1.38
N LEU A 29 14.80 -6.77 -1.14
CA LEU A 29 13.59 -6.19 -1.74
C LEU A 29 13.94 -5.71 -3.17
N SER A 30 13.33 -6.33 -4.18
CA SER A 30 13.54 -5.95 -5.59
C SER A 30 12.50 -4.96 -6.09
N ASP A 31 11.26 -5.13 -5.66
CA ASP A 31 10.14 -4.32 -6.15
C ASP A 31 9.14 -4.04 -5.02
N ARG A 32 8.60 -2.82 -5.00
CA ARG A 32 7.58 -2.39 -4.06
C ARG A 32 6.50 -1.58 -4.76
N PHE A 33 5.27 -1.98 -4.52
CA PHE A 33 4.05 -1.33 -4.99
C PHE A 33 3.18 -1.03 -3.78
N SER A 34 2.89 0.25 -3.53
CA SER A 34 2.03 0.71 -2.43
C SER A 34 0.85 1.44 -3.03
N HIS A 35 -0.30 0.79 -3.05
CA HIS A 35 -1.55 1.31 -3.60
C HIS A 35 -2.44 1.84 -2.49
N TRP A 36 -2.86 3.08 -2.62
CA TRP A 36 -3.75 3.79 -1.72
C TRP A 36 -5.08 4.10 -2.39
N ARG A 37 -6.16 3.85 -1.67
CA ARG A 37 -7.47 4.40 -1.92
C ARG A 37 -7.87 5.21 -0.70
N VAL A 38 -7.72 6.51 -0.78
CA VAL A 38 -8.04 7.43 0.31
C VAL A 38 -9.51 7.82 0.20
N LEU A 39 -10.26 7.56 1.25
CA LEU A 39 -11.67 7.97 1.37
C LEU A 39 -11.77 9.36 2.00
N TRP A 40 -10.84 9.68 2.90
CA TRP A 40 -10.71 10.98 3.53
C TRP A 40 -9.28 11.23 4.03
N CYS A 41 -8.77 12.40 3.76
CA CYS A 41 -7.64 13.04 4.42
C CYS A 41 -7.81 14.57 4.32
N PRO A 42 -6.98 15.41 4.98
CA PRO A 42 -7.09 16.87 4.87
C PRO A 42 -7.05 17.42 3.44
N ASP A 43 -6.35 16.73 2.53
CA ASP A 43 -6.20 17.15 1.13
C ASP A 43 -7.22 16.48 0.18
N GLY A 44 -8.24 15.80 0.74
CA GLY A 44 -9.36 15.22 0.00
C GLY A 44 -9.36 13.71 -0.09
N ALA A 45 -10.06 13.17 -1.09
CA ALA A 45 -10.14 11.76 -1.42
C ALA A 45 -9.48 11.48 -2.77
N GLY A 46 -9.08 10.24 -3.03
CA GLY A 46 -8.47 9.84 -4.30
C GLY A 46 -7.61 8.58 -4.17
N HIS A 47 -6.92 8.24 -5.26
CA HIS A 47 -6.03 7.10 -5.31
C HIS A 47 -4.58 7.55 -5.54
N ALA A 48 -3.64 6.77 -5.01
CA ALA A 48 -2.22 6.91 -5.33
C ALA A 48 -1.57 5.52 -5.41
N LEU A 49 -0.67 5.34 -6.36
CA LEU A 49 0.22 4.18 -6.44
C LEU A 49 1.66 4.67 -6.44
N TYR A 50 2.43 4.22 -5.47
CA TYR A 50 3.87 4.42 -5.38
C TYR A 50 4.57 3.15 -5.87
N VAL A 51 5.52 3.31 -6.77
CA VAL A 51 6.23 2.21 -7.43
C VAL A 51 7.72 2.41 -7.32
N ASP A 52 8.43 1.45 -6.73
CA ASP A 52 9.87 1.24 -6.84
C ASP A 52 10.05 -0.13 -7.46
N SER A 53 10.51 -0.21 -8.70
CA SER A 53 10.53 -1.47 -9.46
C SER A 53 11.70 -1.54 -10.43
N THR A 54 12.26 -2.74 -10.54
CA THR A 54 13.29 -3.10 -11.52
C THR A 54 12.81 -2.85 -12.96
N LEU A 55 11.50 -2.97 -13.22
CA LEU A 55 10.89 -2.69 -14.52
C LEU A 55 10.94 -1.21 -14.93
N LEU A 56 11.17 -0.31 -13.98
CA LEU A 56 11.33 1.12 -14.19
C LEU A 56 12.81 1.54 -14.27
N GLY A 57 13.74 0.58 -14.40
CA GLY A 57 15.18 0.87 -14.43
C GLY A 57 15.70 1.45 -13.11
N GLY A 58 15.08 1.07 -11.99
CA GLY A 58 15.43 1.56 -10.64
C GLY A 58 14.88 2.96 -10.32
N GLN A 59 14.01 3.51 -11.16
CA GLN A 59 13.33 4.78 -10.90
C GLN A 59 12.08 4.55 -10.06
N THR A 60 11.83 5.48 -9.14
CA THR A 60 10.56 5.56 -8.41
C THR A 60 9.55 6.38 -9.21
N ARG A 61 8.29 5.93 -9.28
CA ARG A 61 7.18 6.66 -9.90
C ARG A 61 5.97 6.72 -9.00
N ILE A 62 5.18 7.77 -9.20
CA ILE A 62 3.91 7.97 -8.47
C ILE A 62 2.82 8.22 -9.50
N TYR A 63 1.73 7.46 -9.37
CA TYR A 63 0.51 7.61 -10.16
C TYR A 63 -0.62 8.03 -9.24
N SER A 64 -1.48 8.97 -9.67
CA SER A 64 -2.61 9.40 -8.84
C SER A 64 -3.70 10.03 -9.70
N ASP A 65 -4.95 9.91 -9.25
CA ASP A 65 -6.09 10.68 -9.76
C ASP A 65 -6.27 12.01 -9.00
N ASN A 66 -5.61 12.15 -7.83
CA ASN A 66 -5.58 13.37 -7.03
C ASN A 66 -4.14 13.66 -6.52
N PRO A 67 -3.38 14.52 -7.22
CA PRO A 67 -2.00 14.83 -6.82
C PRO A 67 -1.84 15.42 -5.42
N ALA A 68 -2.82 16.15 -4.91
CA ALA A 68 -2.76 16.71 -3.56
C ALA A 68 -2.76 15.59 -2.51
N VAL A 69 -3.66 14.59 -2.66
CA VAL A 69 -3.71 13.40 -1.82
C VAL A 69 -2.39 12.63 -1.88
N ALA A 70 -1.83 12.41 -3.07
CA ALA A 70 -0.54 11.73 -3.21
C ALA A 70 0.58 12.48 -2.48
N ARG A 71 0.66 13.81 -2.60
CA ARG A 71 1.67 14.62 -1.86
C ARG A 71 1.47 14.57 -0.36
N TRP A 72 0.23 14.60 0.10
CA TRP A 72 -0.08 14.47 1.51
C TRP A 72 0.39 13.11 2.07
N LEU A 73 0.06 12.01 1.37
CA LEU A 73 0.52 10.66 1.74
C LEU A 73 2.05 10.57 1.80
N GLN A 74 2.77 11.12 0.81
CA GLN A 74 4.23 11.14 0.81
C GLN A 74 4.80 11.76 2.08
N LYS A 75 4.31 12.95 2.45
CA LYS A 75 4.81 13.74 3.58
C LYS A 75 4.43 13.13 4.93
N THR A 76 3.27 12.47 5.01
CA THR A 76 2.67 12.07 6.29
C THR A 76 2.87 10.59 6.60
N ILE A 77 2.74 9.71 5.61
CA ILE A 77 2.68 8.26 5.84
C ILE A 77 3.81 7.52 5.11
N GLU A 78 3.99 7.72 3.80
CA GLU A 78 4.99 6.99 3.03
C GLU A 78 6.42 7.27 3.49
N THR A 79 6.71 8.47 3.97
CA THR A 79 8.01 8.82 4.59
C THR A 79 8.36 7.90 5.78
N ILE A 80 7.35 7.34 6.47
CA ILE A 80 7.52 6.40 7.59
C ILE A 80 7.59 4.96 7.10
N LEU A 81 6.85 4.63 6.03
CA LEU A 81 6.74 3.26 5.52
C LEU A 81 7.90 2.88 4.60
N TYR A 82 8.36 3.79 3.75
CA TYR A 82 9.42 3.53 2.78
C TYR A 82 10.08 4.82 2.31
N GLN A 83 11.31 5.05 2.74
CA GLN A 83 12.03 6.31 2.55
C GLN A 83 12.19 6.74 1.07
N LYS A 84 12.32 5.80 0.13
CA LYS A 84 12.41 6.15 -1.30
C LYS A 84 11.14 6.85 -1.84
N PHE A 85 9.98 6.64 -1.21
CA PHE A 85 8.74 7.30 -1.59
C PHE A 85 8.61 8.72 -1.02
N ALA A 86 9.47 9.10 -0.07
CA ALA A 86 9.43 10.40 0.59
C ALA A 86 9.96 11.56 -0.28
N ASP A 87 10.62 11.27 -1.40
CA ASP A 87 11.16 12.30 -2.29
C ASP A 87 10.04 13.09 -2.97
N THR A 88 9.80 14.30 -2.48
CA THR A 88 8.74 15.19 -2.99
C THR A 88 9.07 15.82 -4.35
N THR A 89 10.27 15.61 -4.89
CA THR A 89 10.64 16.05 -6.25
C THR A 89 10.14 15.10 -7.33
N LEU A 90 9.79 13.87 -6.96
CA LEU A 90 9.26 12.89 -7.90
C LEU A 90 7.98 13.43 -8.58
N PRO A 91 7.87 13.33 -9.91
CA PRO A 91 6.66 13.75 -10.60
C PRO A 91 5.50 12.82 -10.26
N ILE A 92 4.29 13.38 -10.18
CA ILE A 92 3.06 12.59 -10.08
C ILE A 92 2.45 12.50 -11.47
N VAL A 93 2.27 11.27 -11.94
CA VAL A 93 1.63 10.95 -13.20
C VAL A 93 0.11 10.89 -12.97
N GLN A 94 -0.65 11.67 -13.73
CA GLN A 94 -2.11 11.55 -13.72
C GLN A 94 -2.52 10.18 -14.20
N ALA A 95 -3.38 9.47 -13.45
CA ALA A 95 -3.77 8.11 -13.75
C ALA A 95 -5.23 7.82 -13.38
N GLN A 96 -5.78 6.77 -13.99
CA GLN A 96 -7.08 6.20 -13.66
C GLN A 96 -6.89 4.88 -12.93
N PHE A 97 -7.76 4.60 -11.97
CA PHE A 97 -7.72 3.41 -11.13
C PHE A 97 -9.02 2.62 -11.29
N THR A 98 -8.90 1.31 -11.45
CA THR A 98 -10.06 0.42 -11.60
C THR A 98 -9.83 -0.86 -10.83
N ARG A 99 -10.75 -1.19 -9.91
CA ARG A 99 -10.73 -2.43 -9.15
C ARG A 99 -11.65 -3.47 -9.76
N GLY A 100 -11.21 -4.72 -9.78
CA GLY A 100 -11.99 -5.91 -10.10
C GLY A 100 -11.86 -6.98 -9.05
N GLY A 101 -12.92 -7.79 -8.88
CA GLY A 101 -12.95 -8.89 -7.93
C GLY A 101 -13.18 -8.49 -6.47
N SER A 102 -13.29 -9.50 -5.61
CA SER A 102 -13.39 -9.35 -4.13
C SER A 102 -12.98 -10.64 -3.45
N PRO A 103 -12.36 -10.61 -2.25
CA PRO A 103 -12.05 -11.82 -1.50
C PRO A 103 -13.31 -12.69 -1.25
N PRO A 104 -13.17 -14.02 -1.23
CA PRO A 104 -11.93 -14.79 -1.34
C PRO A 104 -11.40 -14.97 -2.77
N HIS A 105 -12.12 -14.47 -3.77
CA HIS A 105 -11.68 -14.51 -5.17
C HIS A 105 -10.53 -13.54 -5.43
N PRO A 106 -9.79 -13.70 -6.55
CA PRO A 106 -8.74 -12.76 -6.91
C PRO A 106 -9.25 -11.31 -6.99
N VAL A 107 -8.44 -10.40 -6.45
CA VAL A 107 -8.67 -8.95 -6.54
C VAL A 107 -7.61 -8.36 -7.46
N THR A 108 -8.03 -7.48 -8.35
CA THR A 108 -7.13 -6.76 -9.26
C THR A 108 -7.29 -5.27 -9.10
N GLU A 109 -6.17 -4.55 -9.19
CA GLU A 109 -6.15 -3.11 -9.41
C GLU A 109 -5.47 -2.84 -10.73
N THR A 110 -6.14 -2.12 -11.60
CA THR A 110 -5.59 -1.66 -12.88
C THR A 110 -5.39 -0.16 -12.83
N ILE A 111 -4.17 0.28 -13.11
CA ILE A 111 -3.77 1.68 -13.11
C ILE A 111 -3.29 2.04 -14.52
N VAL A 112 -3.85 3.11 -15.11
CA VAL A 112 -3.51 3.57 -16.46
C VAL A 112 -3.20 5.05 -16.42
N GLY A 113 -1.97 5.43 -16.81
CA GLY A 113 -1.55 6.83 -16.84
C GLY A 113 -0.14 7.01 -17.37
N GLY A 114 0.13 8.15 -18.02
CA GLY A 114 1.46 8.47 -18.53
C GLY A 114 2.03 7.50 -19.56
N GLY A 115 1.18 6.77 -20.28
CA GLY A 115 1.60 5.71 -21.23
C GLY A 115 1.85 4.36 -20.56
N ASP A 116 1.72 4.25 -19.24
CA ASP A 116 1.87 3.00 -18.52
C ASP A 116 0.51 2.35 -18.24
N ARG A 117 0.50 1.01 -18.22
CA ARG A 117 -0.58 0.17 -17.70
C ARG A 117 0.00 -0.78 -16.66
N ILE A 118 -0.44 -0.63 -15.41
CA ILE A 118 -0.02 -1.47 -14.29
C ILE A 118 -1.22 -2.30 -13.84
N VAL A 119 -1.02 -3.60 -13.67
CA VAL A 119 -2.04 -4.51 -13.10
C VAL A 119 -1.44 -5.18 -11.89
N MET A 120 -2.08 -4.99 -10.75
CA MET A 120 -1.74 -5.66 -9.50
C MET A 120 -2.83 -6.69 -9.20
N THR A 121 -2.44 -7.92 -8.89
CA THR A 121 -3.39 -9.01 -8.58
C THR A 121 -2.99 -9.68 -7.28
N TRP A 122 -3.96 -9.87 -6.39
CA TRP A 122 -3.84 -10.66 -5.16
C TRP A 122 -4.75 -11.88 -5.26
N SER A 123 -4.24 -13.04 -4.93
CA SER A 123 -4.98 -14.31 -4.95
C SER A 123 -4.52 -15.24 -3.84
N ASP A 124 -5.27 -16.32 -3.62
CA ASP A 124 -4.99 -17.29 -2.57
C ASP A 124 -4.87 -16.63 -1.19
N THR A 125 -5.96 -16.02 -0.75
CA THR A 125 -6.05 -15.26 0.50
C THR A 125 -5.81 -16.16 1.72
N ILE A 126 -4.89 -15.77 2.59
CA ILE A 126 -4.69 -16.33 3.93
C ILE A 126 -5.82 -15.82 4.84
N THR A 127 -6.03 -16.48 5.99
CA THR A 127 -7.03 -16.04 6.97
C THR A 127 -6.88 -14.55 7.29
N PRO A 128 -7.92 -13.73 7.05
CA PRO A 128 -7.87 -12.31 7.35
C PRO A 128 -7.78 -12.04 8.85
N PHE A 129 -7.22 -10.90 9.22
CA PHE A 129 -7.14 -10.47 10.62
C PHE A 129 -7.19 -8.95 10.75
N ILE A 130 -7.54 -8.49 11.96
CA ILE A 130 -7.47 -7.07 12.31
C ILE A 130 -6.05 -6.72 12.74
N LEU A 131 -5.43 -5.79 12.02
CA LEU A 131 -4.21 -5.14 12.47
C LEU A 131 -4.57 -4.02 13.45
N ASN A 132 -4.02 -4.10 14.65
CA ASN A 132 -4.12 -3.06 15.67
C ASN A 132 -2.70 -2.62 16.01
N ALA A 133 -2.25 -1.52 15.43
CA ALA A 133 -0.92 -0.94 15.65
C ALA A 133 -1.09 0.52 16.12
N PRO A 134 -1.29 0.77 17.42
CA PRO A 134 -1.46 2.12 17.96
C PRO A 134 -0.18 2.95 17.77
N PRO A 135 -0.25 4.29 17.89
CA PRO A 135 0.93 5.15 17.89
C PRO A 135 1.97 4.66 18.90
N GLY A 136 3.25 4.65 18.48
CA GLY A 136 4.37 4.07 19.23
C GLY A 136 4.64 2.60 18.95
N PHE A 137 3.74 1.88 18.31
CA PHE A 137 3.97 0.49 17.92
C PHE A 137 5.14 0.39 16.92
N GLN A 138 6.14 -0.45 17.26
CA GLN A 138 7.38 -0.59 16.48
C GLN A 138 8.09 0.76 16.20
N ASN A 139 8.06 1.66 17.18
CA ASN A 139 8.65 3.01 17.12
C ASN A 139 8.05 3.92 16.02
N ARG A 140 6.86 3.61 15.49
CA ARG A 140 6.17 4.49 14.54
C ARG A 140 5.43 5.59 15.30
N PRO A 141 5.55 6.86 14.90
CA PRO A 141 4.87 7.96 15.59
C PRO A 141 3.36 7.91 15.43
N ILE A 142 2.88 7.42 14.28
CA ILE A 142 1.45 7.32 13.95
C ILE A 142 0.97 5.87 14.08
N GLY A 143 -0.31 5.70 14.38
CA GLY A 143 -0.94 4.39 14.44
C GLY A 143 -1.73 4.05 13.19
N VAL A 144 -2.02 2.74 13.03
CA VAL A 144 -2.90 2.22 11.98
C VAL A 144 -3.75 1.09 12.51
N PHE A 145 -5.02 1.12 12.16
CA PHE A 145 -6.01 0.08 12.38
C PHE A 145 -6.55 -0.34 11.02
N SER A 146 -6.51 -1.62 10.70
CA SER A 146 -6.83 -2.10 9.35
C SER A 146 -7.35 -3.53 9.37
N THR A 147 -8.14 -3.90 8.37
CA THR A 147 -8.47 -5.29 8.08
C THR A 147 -7.54 -5.80 7.01
N PHE A 148 -6.65 -6.72 7.39
CA PHE A 148 -5.68 -7.32 6.48
C PHE A 148 -6.22 -8.62 5.87
N PHE A 149 -6.07 -8.72 4.53
CA PHE A 149 -6.29 -9.92 3.74
C PHE A 149 -4.95 -10.28 3.07
N PRO A 150 -4.06 -11.00 3.76
CA PRO A 150 -2.79 -11.39 3.17
C PRO A 150 -3.01 -12.37 2.03
N ALA A 151 -2.19 -12.30 0.98
CA ALA A 151 -2.25 -13.17 -0.18
C ALA A 151 -0.98 -14.02 -0.28
N ARG A 152 -1.12 -15.34 -0.45
CA ARG A 152 0.04 -16.21 -0.73
C ARG A 152 0.60 -15.99 -2.11
N THR A 153 -0.24 -15.53 -3.03
CA THR A 153 0.13 -15.27 -4.41
C THR A 153 -0.26 -13.86 -4.78
N ALA A 154 0.70 -13.11 -5.30
CA ALA A 154 0.41 -11.84 -5.94
C ALA A 154 1.26 -11.67 -7.19
N ARG A 155 0.73 -10.93 -8.15
CA ARG A 155 1.38 -10.66 -9.44
C ARG A 155 1.26 -9.18 -9.75
N VAL A 156 2.31 -8.63 -10.31
CA VAL A 156 2.30 -7.29 -10.92
C VAL A 156 2.71 -7.40 -12.37
N GLU A 157 2.01 -6.69 -13.22
CA GLU A 157 2.40 -6.48 -14.62
C GLU A 157 2.53 -4.98 -14.87
N LEU A 158 3.62 -4.56 -15.48
CA LEU A 158 3.83 -3.21 -15.99
C LEU A 158 4.06 -3.30 -17.49
N ASN A 159 3.11 -2.79 -18.26
CA ASN A 159 3.13 -2.85 -19.75
C ASN A 159 3.33 -4.28 -20.26
N GLY A 160 2.68 -5.27 -19.64
CA GLY A 160 2.79 -6.70 -19.98
C GLY A 160 4.06 -7.39 -19.49
N LYS A 161 4.97 -6.68 -18.83
CA LYS A 161 6.19 -7.27 -18.23
C LYS A 161 5.95 -7.55 -16.74
N VAL A 162 6.52 -8.65 -16.24
CA VAL A 162 6.43 -9.08 -14.85
C VAL A 162 7.82 -9.01 -14.22
N PRO A 163 7.98 -8.47 -13.01
CA PRO A 163 9.25 -8.52 -12.30
C PRO A 163 9.65 -9.97 -11.93
N ASP A 164 10.94 -10.24 -11.80
CA ASP A 164 11.45 -11.58 -11.47
C ASP A 164 11.21 -11.98 -10.01
N GLY A 165 10.99 -11.01 -9.13
CA GLY A 165 10.75 -11.24 -7.71
C GLY A 165 9.42 -11.94 -7.42
N LYS A 166 9.34 -12.56 -6.23
CA LYS A 166 8.14 -13.26 -5.74
C LYS A 166 7.72 -12.70 -4.38
N VAL A 167 6.45 -12.86 -4.03
CA VAL A 167 5.96 -12.65 -2.67
C VAL A 167 6.52 -13.73 -1.74
N TRP A 168 6.64 -13.41 -0.45
CA TRP A 168 7.13 -14.34 0.57
C TRP A 168 6.23 -14.31 1.81
N PRO A 169 6.19 -15.42 2.59
CA PRO A 169 5.44 -15.46 3.83
C PRO A 169 6.08 -14.56 4.88
N GLU A 170 5.24 -13.92 5.68
CA GLU A 170 5.63 -13.10 6.83
C GLU A 170 4.79 -13.47 8.05
N MET A 171 5.26 -13.03 9.22
CA MET A 171 4.49 -13.05 10.45
C MET A 171 4.22 -11.62 10.93
N ARG A 172 3.01 -11.38 11.42
CA ARG A 172 2.65 -10.14 12.13
C ARG A 172 2.15 -10.50 13.52
N GLY A 173 3.07 -10.47 14.47
CA GLY A 173 2.87 -11.09 15.77
C GLY A 173 2.71 -12.60 15.60
N ASP A 174 1.59 -13.15 16.09
CA ASP A 174 1.20 -14.55 15.98
C ASP A 174 0.41 -14.87 14.69
N ARG A 175 0.13 -13.87 13.84
CA ARG A 175 -0.68 -14.03 12.63
C ARG A 175 0.18 -14.32 11.41
N GLN A 176 -0.25 -15.31 10.63
CA GLN A 176 0.31 -15.53 9.29
C GLN A 176 -0.04 -14.35 8.38
N SER A 177 0.93 -13.87 7.64
CA SER A 177 0.82 -12.78 6.69
C SER A 177 1.69 -13.06 5.47
N SER A 178 1.79 -12.11 4.59
CA SER A 178 2.71 -12.15 3.46
C SER A 178 3.22 -10.76 3.10
N SER A 179 4.18 -10.71 2.21
CA SER A 179 4.68 -9.48 1.61
C SER A 179 3.68 -8.83 0.64
N ALA A 180 2.54 -9.48 0.37
CA ALA A 180 1.43 -8.95 -0.40
C ALA A 180 0.13 -9.01 0.40
N CYS A 181 -0.55 -7.88 0.53
CA CYS A 181 -1.74 -7.77 1.35
C CYS A 181 -2.72 -6.75 0.76
N LEU A 182 -4.00 -7.10 0.79
CA LEU A 182 -5.07 -6.13 0.69
C LEU A 182 -5.34 -5.62 2.10
N ALA A 183 -5.29 -4.32 2.31
CA ALA A 183 -5.51 -3.72 3.60
C ALA A 183 -6.68 -2.74 3.48
N TRP A 184 -7.84 -3.17 3.98
CA TRP A 184 -9.11 -2.49 3.83
C TRP A 184 -9.57 -1.87 5.15
N SER A 185 -10.46 -0.87 5.04
CA SER A 185 -11.05 -0.21 6.20
C SER A 185 -10.00 0.34 7.16
N GLU A 186 -8.97 0.99 6.61
CA GLU A 186 -7.90 1.56 7.40
C GLU A 186 -8.29 2.90 8.02
N SER A 187 -7.82 3.08 9.25
CA SER A 187 -7.78 4.38 9.92
C SER A 187 -6.36 4.63 10.40
N TRP A 188 -5.76 5.70 9.92
CA TRP A 188 -4.48 6.19 10.40
C TRP A 188 -4.70 7.32 11.39
N VAL A 189 -3.98 7.30 12.51
CA VAL A 189 -4.20 8.20 13.64
C VAL A 189 -2.93 8.93 14.04
N LYS A 190 -3.12 10.14 14.59
CA LYS A 190 -2.06 11.04 15.05
C LYS A 190 -1.17 10.38 16.11
N PRO A 191 0.07 10.91 16.30
CA PRO A 191 0.86 10.58 17.47
C PRO A 191 0.08 10.84 18.75
N ARG A 192 0.33 10.04 19.75
CA ARG A 192 -0.12 10.39 21.12
C ARG A 192 0.70 11.58 21.59
N GLY A 193 0.01 12.63 22.03
CA GLY A 193 0.64 13.79 22.68
C GLY A 193 1.25 13.41 24.04
#